data_90813db9aeb2f67c32f2e3c4f84160c0
#
_entry.id   90813db9aeb2f67c32f2e3c4f84160c0
#
_cell.length_a   1.000
_cell.length_b   1.000
_cell.length_c   1.000
_cell.angle_alpha   90.00
_cell.angle_beta   90.00
_cell.angle_gamma   90.00
#
_symmetry.space_group_name_H-M   'P 1'
#
loop_
_entity.id
_entity.type
_entity.pdbx_description
1 polymer ?
#
loop_
_entity_poly.entity_id
_entity_poly.type
_entity_poly.pdbx_seq_one_letter_code
_entity_poly.pdbx_strand_id
1 'polypeptide(L)'
;MNPCHALEGVTVFERGWLSSNNILLHGRDAGEGATLVDTGYVTHAEQTLALVRHALRHGQPLAHIVNTHLHSDHCGGNAALQRAWPAATLTIPPGHADAVTRWDEDTLTYRATGQRCERFRHDRVLRAGESFTVGARTWSADAAPGHDPHSL
;
A
#
# COMPACT_ATOMS: atom_id res chain seq x y z
N MET A 1 8.03 -23.58 18.36
CA MET A 1 6.79 -23.21 17.66
C MET A 1 7.03 -23.39 16.16
N ASN A 2 6.25 -24.22 15.49
CA ASN A 2 6.33 -24.29 14.02
C ASN A 2 5.88 -22.95 13.45
N PRO A 3 6.65 -22.31 12.56
CA PRO A 3 6.21 -21.11 11.88
C PRO A 3 4.89 -21.42 11.16
N CYS A 4 3.94 -20.52 11.27
CA CYS A 4 2.69 -20.64 10.52
C CYS A 4 3.01 -20.50 9.02
N HIS A 5 3.04 -21.60 8.29
CA HIS A 5 3.30 -21.63 6.84
C HIS A 5 2.36 -20.71 6.05
N ALA A 6 1.19 -20.39 6.61
CA ALA A 6 0.26 -19.44 6.00
C ALA A 6 0.83 -18.03 5.84
N LEU A 7 1.81 -17.64 6.67
CA LEU A 7 2.45 -16.32 6.65
C LEU A 7 3.86 -16.34 6.04
N GLU A 8 4.29 -17.46 5.49
CA GLU A 8 5.58 -17.51 4.79
C GLU A 8 5.57 -16.53 3.60
N GLY A 9 6.61 -15.69 3.52
CA GLY A 9 6.68 -14.62 2.51
C GLY A 9 5.81 -13.40 2.78
N VAL A 10 5.24 -13.28 3.99
CA VAL A 10 4.44 -12.14 4.42
C VAL A 10 5.06 -11.54 5.68
N THR A 11 5.30 -10.24 5.67
CA THR A 11 5.67 -9.47 6.87
C THR A 11 4.57 -8.48 7.19
N VAL A 12 4.04 -8.54 8.40
CA VAL A 12 3.03 -7.60 8.87
C VAL A 12 3.71 -6.56 9.75
N PHE A 13 3.57 -5.29 9.39
CA PHE A 13 3.95 -4.17 10.24
C PHE A 13 2.72 -3.75 11.04
N GLU A 14 2.70 -4.13 12.30
CA GLU A 14 1.69 -3.67 13.23
C GLU A 14 1.99 -2.22 13.59
N ARG A 15 1.02 -1.32 13.31
CA ARG A 15 1.19 0.12 13.44
C ARG A 15 0.33 0.66 14.57
N GLY A 16 0.75 1.78 15.11
CA GLY A 16 0.02 2.48 16.15
C GLY A 16 -1.01 3.48 15.61
N TRP A 17 -1.42 4.40 16.46
CA TRP A 17 -2.42 5.43 16.16
C TRP A 17 -2.13 6.18 14.86
N LEU A 18 -3.17 6.47 14.10
CA LEU A 18 -3.17 7.17 12.82
C LEU A 18 -2.45 6.45 11.66
N SER A 19 -2.06 5.20 11.79
CA SER A 19 -1.54 4.44 10.65
C SER A 19 -2.24 3.11 10.57
N SER A 20 -2.69 2.73 9.38
CA SER A 20 -3.09 1.36 9.11
C SER A 20 -1.91 0.42 9.29
N ASN A 21 -2.17 -0.84 9.57
CA ASN A 21 -1.16 -1.87 9.44
C ASN A 21 -0.72 -1.97 7.98
N ASN A 22 0.56 -2.26 7.76
CA ASN A 22 1.08 -2.44 6.41
C ASN A 22 1.50 -3.90 6.24
N ILE A 23 1.30 -4.44 5.05
CA ILE A 23 1.64 -5.84 4.76
C ILE A 23 2.65 -5.86 3.62
N LEU A 24 3.84 -6.37 3.87
CA LEU A 24 4.87 -6.56 2.86
C LEU A 24 4.84 -8.01 2.38
N LEU A 25 4.53 -8.18 1.10
CA LEU A 25 4.53 -9.45 0.40
C LEU A 25 5.87 -9.60 -0.32
N HIS A 26 6.63 -10.62 0.06
CA HIS A 26 7.95 -10.86 -0.50
C HIS A 26 7.88 -11.69 -1.79
N GLY A 27 8.70 -11.32 -2.78
CA GLY A 27 8.99 -12.17 -3.92
C GLY A 27 9.70 -13.46 -3.51
N ARG A 28 9.87 -14.41 -4.45
CA ARG A 28 10.50 -15.71 -4.19
C ARG A 28 11.96 -15.58 -3.79
N ASP A 29 12.65 -14.64 -4.41
CA ASP A 29 14.07 -14.38 -4.21
C ASP A 29 14.38 -12.87 -4.24
N ALA A 30 15.65 -12.52 -4.11
CA ALA A 30 16.08 -11.12 -4.10
C ALA A 30 15.87 -10.40 -5.44
N GLY A 31 15.74 -11.11 -6.55
CA GLY A 31 15.50 -10.53 -7.88
C GLY A 31 14.02 -10.23 -8.15
N GLU A 32 13.12 -10.93 -7.46
CA GLU A 32 11.68 -10.65 -7.54
C GLU A 32 11.31 -9.55 -6.55
N GLY A 33 10.65 -8.51 -7.05
CA GLY A 33 10.27 -7.36 -6.22
C GLY A 33 9.20 -7.69 -5.18
N ALA A 34 9.24 -6.97 -4.07
CA ALA A 34 8.21 -7.03 -3.04
C ALA A 34 7.03 -6.11 -3.36
N THR A 35 5.87 -6.42 -2.80
CA THR A 35 4.66 -5.59 -2.84
C THR A 35 4.29 -5.15 -1.44
N LEU A 36 4.09 -3.84 -1.24
CA LEU A 36 3.59 -3.29 0.01
C LEU A 36 2.11 -2.97 -0.10
N VAL A 37 1.30 -3.50 0.80
CA VAL A 37 -0.12 -3.17 0.92
C VAL A 37 -0.27 -2.12 2.02
N ASP A 38 -0.82 -0.98 1.66
CA ASP A 38 -0.97 0.23 2.46
C ASP A 38 0.34 0.82 2.99
N THR A 39 0.33 2.11 3.31
CA THR A 39 1.57 2.87 3.56
C THR A 39 1.56 3.69 4.85
N GLY A 40 0.46 3.66 5.60
CA GLY A 40 0.32 4.41 6.83
C GLY A 40 0.03 5.91 6.61
N TYR A 41 0.04 6.66 7.70
CA TYR A 41 -0.24 8.10 7.69
C TYR A 41 1.02 8.92 7.37
N VAL A 42 0.82 10.10 6.79
CA VAL A 42 1.91 10.95 6.28
C VAL A 42 2.96 11.32 7.34
N THR A 43 2.55 11.57 8.58
CA THR A 43 3.51 11.90 9.66
C THR A 43 4.39 10.72 10.08
N HIS A 44 4.01 9.51 9.73
CA HIS A 44 4.76 8.28 10.00
C HIS A 44 5.47 7.73 8.75
N ALA A 45 5.54 8.50 7.66
CA ALA A 45 6.13 8.06 6.40
C ALA A 45 7.59 7.60 6.56
N GLU A 46 8.40 8.33 7.33
CA GLU A 46 9.81 7.95 7.58
C GLU A 46 9.90 6.61 8.34
N GLN A 47 8.99 6.38 9.28
CA GLN A 47 8.92 5.08 9.96
C GLN A 47 8.54 3.96 8.98
N THR A 48 7.57 4.20 8.10
CA THR A 48 7.20 3.24 7.06
C THR A 48 8.39 2.93 6.15
N LEU A 49 9.14 3.95 5.70
CA LEU A 49 10.36 3.77 4.91
C LEU A 49 11.40 2.90 5.63
N ALA A 50 11.63 3.17 6.91
CA ALA A 50 12.59 2.42 7.71
C ALA A 50 12.18 0.94 7.88
N LEU A 51 10.90 0.70 8.17
CA LEU A 51 10.36 -0.66 8.31
C LEU A 51 10.47 -1.46 7.01
N VAL A 52 10.11 -0.85 5.88
CA VAL A 52 10.19 -1.50 4.56
C VAL A 52 11.66 -1.80 4.22
N ARG A 53 12.56 -0.82 4.36
CA ARG A 53 14.00 -1.04 4.10
C ARG A 53 14.59 -2.16 4.94
N HIS A 54 14.20 -2.23 6.21
CA HIS A 54 14.69 -3.27 7.12
C HIS A 54 14.16 -4.68 6.75
N ALA A 55 12.91 -4.75 6.30
CA ALA A 55 12.26 -6.02 6.01
C ALA A 55 12.55 -6.56 4.60
N LEU A 56 12.91 -5.70 3.64
CA LEU A 56 13.31 -6.15 2.31
C LEU A 56 14.54 -7.04 2.40
N ARG A 57 14.50 -8.17 1.70
CA ARG A 57 15.65 -9.06 1.58
C ARG A 57 16.80 -8.32 0.88
N HIS A 58 18.02 -8.75 1.16
CA HIS A 58 19.19 -8.14 0.52
C HIS A 58 19.05 -8.12 -1.02
N GLY A 59 19.10 -6.93 -1.60
CA GLY A 59 18.95 -6.73 -3.05
C GLY A 59 17.52 -6.78 -3.59
N GLN A 60 16.51 -7.07 -2.76
CA GLN A 60 15.12 -7.09 -3.18
C GLN A 60 14.58 -5.67 -3.32
N PRO A 61 14.05 -5.26 -4.49
CA PRO A 61 13.41 -3.96 -4.64
C PRO A 61 11.98 -3.97 -4.07
N LEU A 62 11.48 -2.82 -3.63
CA LEU A 62 10.05 -2.59 -3.56
C LEU A 62 9.57 -2.30 -4.98
N ALA A 63 8.81 -3.21 -5.57
CA ALA A 63 8.35 -3.12 -6.95
C ALA A 63 6.93 -2.57 -7.08
N HIS A 64 6.09 -2.85 -6.08
CA HIS A 64 4.68 -2.48 -6.13
C HIS A 64 4.20 -1.95 -4.78
N ILE A 65 3.29 -1.00 -4.84
CA ILE A 65 2.50 -0.51 -3.72
C ILE A 65 1.04 -0.67 -4.12
N VAL A 66 0.23 -1.22 -3.23
CA VAL A 66 -1.21 -1.41 -3.42
C VAL A 66 -1.94 -0.77 -2.25
N ASN A 67 -2.88 0.12 -2.50
CA ASN A 67 -3.76 0.61 -1.44
C ASN A 67 -5.08 -0.13 -1.44
N THR A 68 -5.54 -0.50 -0.26
CA THR A 68 -6.86 -1.11 -0.05
C THR A 68 -7.98 -0.09 -0.27
N HIS A 69 -7.76 1.13 0.19
CA HIS A 69 -8.59 2.31 -0.06
C HIS A 69 -7.76 3.59 0.21
N LEU A 70 -8.35 4.77 0.04
CA LEU A 70 -7.60 6.02 0.01
C LEU A 70 -7.85 6.93 1.23
N HIS A 71 -8.23 6.40 2.37
CA HIS A 71 -8.13 7.16 3.60
C HIS A 71 -6.65 7.45 3.93
N SER A 72 -6.40 8.59 4.51
CA SER A 72 -5.04 9.13 4.69
C SER A 72 -4.10 8.25 5.53
N ASP A 73 -4.65 7.45 6.43
CA ASP A 73 -3.91 6.49 7.26
C ASP A 73 -3.51 5.21 6.50
N HIS A 74 -4.04 5.01 5.30
CA HIS A 74 -3.70 3.91 4.39
C HIS A 74 -2.76 4.34 3.26
N CYS A 75 -2.88 5.57 2.76
CA CYS A 75 -2.14 6.04 1.59
C CYS A 75 -1.20 7.23 1.88
N GLY A 76 -1.14 7.72 3.11
CA GLY A 76 -0.35 8.90 3.47
C GLY A 76 1.15 8.77 3.27
N GLY A 77 1.69 7.55 3.26
CA GLY A 77 3.09 7.27 2.96
C GLY A 77 3.42 7.14 1.46
N ASN A 78 2.42 7.13 0.58
CA ASN A 78 2.62 6.87 -0.85
C ASN A 78 3.67 7.77 -1.49
N ALA A 79 3.57 9.08 -1.29
CA ALA A 79 4.49 10.05 -1.90
C ALA A 79 5.94 9.83 -1.45
N ALA A 80 6.16 9.57 -0.17
CA ALA A 80 7.49 9.30 0.37
C ALA A 80 8.07 7.99 -0.20
N LEU A 81 7.25 6.96 -0.31
CA LEU A 81 7.66 5.68 -0.91
C LEU A 81 7.98 5.83 -2.40
N GLN A 82 7.20 6.59 -3.15
CA GLN A 82 7.49 6.88 -4.57
C GLN A 82 8.82 7.64 -4.76
N ARG A 83 9.17 8.53 -3.83
CA ARG A 83 10.48 9.19 -3.86
C ARG A 83 11.63 8.22 -3.56
N ALA A 84 11.43 7.31 -2.61
CA ALA A 84 12.44 6.35 -2.19
C ALA A 84 12.63 5.19 -3.19
N TRP A 85 11.54 4.80 -3.86
CA TRP A 85 11.53 3.75 -4.89
C TRP A 85 10.83 4.25 -6.15
N PRO A 86 11.49 5.10 -6.97
CA PRO A 86 10.85 5.73 -8.14
C PRO A 86 10.36 4.75 -9.22
N ALA A 87 10.93 3.54 -9.24
CA ALA A 87 10.52 2.47 -10.15
C ALA A 87 9.33 1.64 -9.65
N ALA A 88 8.92 1.81 -8.39
CA ALA A 88 7.76 1.10 -7.86
C ALA A 88 6.47 1.63 -8.50
N THR A 89 5.62 0.71 -8.94
CA THR A 89 4.27 1.05 -9.43
C THR A 89 3.29 1.16 -8.27
N LEU A 90 2.40 2.14 -8.32
CA LEU A 90 1.36 2.35 -7.33
C LEU A 90 -0.01 2.02 -7.93
N THR A 91 -0.73 1.13 -7.27
CA THR A 91 -2.05 0.64 -7.67
C THR A 91 -3.08 1.02 -6.60
N ILE A 92 -4.20 1.54 -7.04
CA ILE A 92 -5.29 2.00 -6.15
C ILE A 92 -6.64 1.41 -6.60
N PRO A 93 -7.66 1.38 -5.75
CA PRO A 93 -9.03 1.09 -6.19
C PRO A 93 -9.53 2.13 -7.20
N PRO A 94 -10.42 1.75 -8.13
CA PRO A 94 -10.83 2.64 -9.23
C PRO A 94 -11.71 3.82 -8.78
N GLY A 95 -12.43 3.70 -7.67
CA GLY A 95 -13.46 4.67 -7.27
C GLY A 95 -12.98 6.11 -7.10
N HIS A 96 -11.73 6.29 -6.63
CA HIS A 96 -11.13 7.61 -6.45
C HIS A 96 -9.97 7.91 -7.40
N ALA A 97 -9.77 7.12 -8.46
CA ALA A 97 -8.65 7.28 -9.38
C ALA A 97 -8.61 8.68 -10.05
N ASP A 98 -9.77 9.18 -10.47
CA ASP A 98 -9.89 10.52 -11.04
C ASP A 98 -9.59 11.62 -10.03
N ALA A 99 -10.02 11.44 -8.78
CA ALA A 99 -9.76 12.40 -7.70
C ALA A 99 -8.25 12.48 -7.40
N VAL A 100 -7.54 11.35 -7.40
CA VAL A 100 -6.07 11.31 -7.26
C VAL A 100 -5.40 12.03 -8.42
N THR A 101 -5.84 11.78 -9.65
CA THR A 101 -5.26 12.41 -10.84
C THR A 101 -5.36 13.93 -10.78
N ARG A 102 -6.52 14.46 -10.40
CA ARG A 102 -6.75 15.91 -10.23
C ARG A 102 -6.26 16.45 -8.90
N TRP A 103 -5.99 15.57 -7.94
CA TRP A 103 -5.71 15.87 -6.54
C TRP A 103 -6.84 16.67 -5.87
N ASP A 104 -8.02 16.11 -5.94
CA ASP A 104 -9.23 16.66 -5.37
C ASP A 104 -9.39 16.23 -3.90
N GLU A 105 -8.84 17.02 -2.99
CA GLU A 105 -8.85 16.74 -1.55
C GLU A 105 -10.24 16.76 -0.92
N ASP A 106 -11.22 17.37 -1.55
CA ASP A 106 -12.61 17.35 -1.07
C ASP A 106 -13.25 15.99 -1.37
N THR A 107 -13.10 15.48 -2.59
CA THR A 107 -13.55 14.13 -2.96
C THR A 107 -12.79 13.06 -2.20
N LEU A 108 -11.49 13.24 -1.95
CA LEU A 108 -10.66 12.35 -1.15
C LEU A 108 -10.90 12.48 0.37
N THR A 109 -11.77 13.39 0.79
CA THR A 109 -12.17 13.67 2.18
C THR A 109 -11.08 14.24 3.09
N TYR A 110 -9.88 14.52 2.59
CA TYR A 110 -8.76 15.00 3.42
C TYR A 110 -9.05 16.38 4.01
N ARG A 111 -9.60 17.30 3.20
CA ARG A 111 -9.94 18.64 3.66
C ARG A 111 -11.07 18.63 4.70
N ALA A 112 -12.13 17.87 4.43
CA ALA A 112 -13.29 17.80 5.32
C ALA A 112 -12.96 17.18 6.69
N THR A 113 -12.01 16.25 6.72
CA THR A 113 -11.60 15.55 7.95
C THR A 113 -10.39 16.18 8.65
N GLY A 114 -9.79 17.22 8.05
CA GLY A 114 -8.54 17.81 8.53
C GLY A 114 -7.33 16.87 8.44
N GLN A 115 -7.46 15.78 7.68
CA GLN A 115 -6.39 14.82 7.48
C GLN A 115 -5.40 15.34 6.45
N ARG A 116 -4.13 14.96 6.61
CA ARG A 116 -3.07 15.33 5.67
C ARG A 116 -2.65 14.13 4.85
N CYS A 117 -2.53 14.35 3.55
CA CYS A 117 -1.92 13.41 2.63
C CYS A 117 -1.11 14.20 1.61
N GLU A 118 0.14 13.80 1.39
CA GLU A 118 0.96 14.42 0.37
C GLU A 118 0.54 13.88 -1.00
N ARG A 119 0.51 14.78 -2.02
CA ARG A 119 0.13 14.38 -3.37
C ARG A 119 1.02 13.25 -3.90
N PHE A 120 0.37 12.21 -4.39
CA PHE A 120 1.00 11.07 -5.05
C PHE A 120 0.36 10.84 -6.43
N ARG A 121 0.99 10.00 -7.26
CA ARG A 121 0.40 9.54 -8.52
C ARG A 121 0.11 8.05 -8.42
N HIS A 122 -0.88 7.57 -9.17
CA HIS A 122 -1.08 6.15 -9.36
C HIS A 122 -0.73 5.75 -10.80
N ASP A 123 -0.33 4.50 -10.99
CA ASP A 123 0.06 3.93 -12.27
C ASP A 123 -1.02 2.97 -12.78
N ARG A 124 -1.74 2.33 -11.86
CA ARG A 124 -2.77 1.31 -12.17
C ARG A 124 -3.95 1.43 -11.23
N VAL A 125 -5.04 0.79 -11.64
CA VAL A 125 -6.20 0.51 -10.78
C VAL A 125 -6.37 -0.99 -10.62
N LEU A 126 -6.81 -1.42 -9.43
CA LEU A 126 -7.17 -2.80 -9.11
C LEU A 126 -8.66 -2.84 -8.80
N ARG A 127 -9.38 -3.72 -9.49
CA ARG A 127 -10.83 -3.89 -9.32
C ARG A 127 -11.13 -5.15 -8.52
N ALA A 128 -12.27 -5.16 -7.84
CA ALA A 128 -12.79 -6.38 -7.24
C ALA A 128 -12.91 -7.49 -8.30
N GLY A 129 -12.48 -8.69 -7.94
CA GLY A 129 -12.42 -9.85 -8.81
C GLY A 129 -11.09 -9.99 -9.59
N GLU A 130 -10.23 -8.97 -9.58
CA GLU A 130 -8.90 -9.06 -10.17
C GLU A 130 -7.90 -9.72 -9.21
N SER A 131 -6.83 -10.27 -9.76
CA SER A 131 -5.79 -10.94 -9.00
C SER A 131 -4.40 -10.47 -9.43
N PHE A 132 -3.44 -10.58 -8.53
CA PHE A 132 -2.03 -10.35 -8.79
C PHE A 132 -1.16 -11.40 -8.08
N THR A 133 0.01 -11.65 -8.61
CA THR A 133 0.93 -12.67 -8.06
C THR A 133 2.15 -12.00 -7.45
N VAL A 134 2.51 -12.42 -6.25
CA VAL A 134 3.77 -12.07 -5.58
C VAL A 134 4.36 -13.34 -5.00
N GLY A 135 5.59 -13.60 -5.34
CA GLY A 135 6.24 -14.83 -4.91
C GLY A 135 5.56 -16.07 -5.48
N ALA A 136 5.28 -17.01 -4.62
CA ALA A 136 4.58 -18.26 -4.98
C ALA A 136 3.06 -18.16 -4.83
N ARG A 137 2.51 -16.98 -4.50
CA ARG A 137 1.09 -16.80 -4.17
C ARG A 137 0.39 -15.88 -5.13
N THR A 138 -0.85 -16.22 -5.45
CA THR A 138 -1.82 -15.34 -6.11
C THR A 138 -2.74 -14.74 -5.05
N TRP A 139 -2.92 -13.44 -5.12
CA TRP A 139 -3.76 -12.64 -4.23
C TRP A 139 -4.95 -12.16 -5.02
N SER A 140 -6.15 -12.29 -4.46
CA SER A 140 -7.39 -11.79 -5.06
C SER A 140 -7.80 -10.51 -4.36
N ALA A 141 -8.29 -9.56 -5.14
CA ALA A 141 -8.93 -8.37 -4.63
C ALA A 141 -10.44 -8.59 -4.56
N ASP A 142 -10.99 -8.58 -3.37
CA ASP A 142 -12.43 -8.67 -3.15
C ASP A 142 -12.98 -7.32 -2.70
N ALA A 143 -14.21 -7.00 -3.10
CA ALA A 143 -14.86 -5.78 -2.61
C ALA A 143 -15.15 -5.89 -1.12
N ALA A 144 -14.71 -4.90 -0.36
CA ALA A 144 -14.94 -4.79 1.08
C ALA A 144 -15.69 -3.47 1.43
N PRO A 145 -16.87 -3.21 0.84
CA PRO A 145 -17.60 -1.98 1.08
C PRO A 145 -18.09 -1.92 2.53
N GLY A 146 -18.01 -0.75 3.12
CA GLY A 146 -18.42 -0.52 4.50
C GLY A 146 -17.94 0.84 4.96
N HIS A 147 -16.83 0.84 5.66
CA HIS A 147 -16.13 2.05 6.10
C HIS A 147 -15.79 3.00 4.93
N ASP A 148 -15.29 2.47 3.84
CA ASP A 148 -15.15 3.17 2.55
C ASP A 148 -15.86 2.33 1.47
N PRO A 149 -16.75 2.92 0.65
CA PRO A 149 -17.49 2.17 -0.37
C PRO A 149 -16.61 1.63 -1.51
N HIS A 150 -15.38 2.11 -1.62
CA HIS A 150 -14.42 1.74 -2.67
C HIS A 150 -13.32 0.80 -2.17
N SER A 151 -13.41 0.31 -0.92
CA SER A 151 -12.40 -0.58 -0.33
C SER A 151 -12.33 -1.95 -1.01
N LEU A 152 -11.12 -2.48 -1.06
CA LEU A 152 -10.78 -3.83 -1.48
C LEU A 152 -10.20 -4.63 -0.31
#